data_ccf530c7281c108f75df06096ca27309
#
_entry.id   ccf530c7281c108f75df06096ca27309
#
_cell.length_a   1.000
_cell.length_b   1.000
_cell.length_c   1.000
_cell.angle_alpha   90.00
_cell.angle_beta   90.00
_cell.angle_gamma   90.00
#
_symmetry.space_group_name_H-M   'P 1'
#
loop_
_entity.id
_entity.type
_entity.pdbx_description
1 polymer ?
#
loop_
_entity_poly.entity_id
_entity_poly.type
_entity_poly.pdbx_seq_one_letter_code
_entity_poly.pdbx_strand_id
1 'polypeptide(L)'
;EFGFGTTLLMAEGCVMMRVCNLDTCPMGICTQNPELRKNFKGKPEYIINYLTFVAEELREYMAKLGVRTIDELVGRTDLLKVKPAAPGSRASKMDLDCILHNPAIENSNVHFVKEDTYDFHLENTLDMKVLMKKFKLSSKNAQSVTLDVSNTDRAFGAIFGSEITRKYGNSLPDDIYTAHCVGAGGQSFGAFIPNGLTLDLVGDCNDYMGKGLSGGKIVVRPPKDVTYDRSENIVIG
;
A
#
# COMPACT_ATOMS: atom_id res chain seq x y z
N GLU A 1 -7.19 14.03 0.99
CA GLU A 1 -6.06 13.22 0.47
C GLU A 1 -5.79 13.55 -0.99
N PHE A 2 -4.53 13.44 -1.42
CA PHE A 2 -4.10 13.60 -2.81
C PHE A 2 -3.39 12.34 -3.25
N GLY A 3 -3.72 11.83 -4.44
CA GLY A 3 -3.09 10.65 -5.02
C GLY A 3 -2.21 11.06 -6.20
N PHE A 4 -0.92 10.73 -6.12
CA PHE A 4 0.03 10.92 -7.22
C PHE A 4 0.55 9.54 -7.65
N GLY A 5 0.43 9.24 -8.92
CA GLY A 5 0.95 8.00 -9.49
C GLY A 5 2.38 8.16 -10.01
N THR A 6 2.58 7.77 -11.25
CA THR A 6 3.90 7.74 -11.91
C THR A 6 4.51 9.12 -12.22
N THR A 7 3.76 10.18 -12.07
CA THR A 7 4.23 11.54 -12.42
C THR A 7 5.43 11.99 -11.60
N LEU A 8 5.52 11.61 -10.33
CA LEU A 8 6.69 11.89 -9.50
C LEU A 8 7.94 11.14 -10.00
N LEU A 9 7.78 9.90 -10.45
CA LEU A 9 8.87 9.16 -11.07
C LEU A 9 9.33 9.81 -12.37
N MET A 10 8.40 10.35 -13.17
CA MET A 10 8.73 11.10 -14.39
C MET A 10 9.50 12.38 -14.06
N ALA A 11 9.15 13.09 -13.01
CA ALA A 11 9.89 14.25 -12.53
C ALA A 11 11.34 13.89 -12.15
N GLU A 12 11.57 12.66 -11.64
CA GLU A 12 12.90 12.12 -11.34
C GLU A 12 13.63 11.55 -12.57
N GLY A 13 13.03 11.62 -13.76
CA GLY A 13 13.64 11.18 -15.01
C GLY A 13 13.25 9.80 -15.49
N CYS A 14 12.19 9.20 -14.96
CA CYS A 14 11.67 7.93 -15.46
C CYS A 14 11.10 8.09 -16.88
N VAL A 15 11.56 7.25 -17.80
CA VAL A 15 11.12 7.22 -19.22
C VAL A 15 10.02 6.19 -19.48
N MET A 16 9.45 5.60 -18.45
CA MET A 16 8.30 4.69 -18.53
C MET A 16 8.49 3.43 -19.39
N MET A 17 9.71 2.91 -19.45
CA MET A 17 10.02 1.69 -20.22
C MET A 17 9.37 0.42 -19.66
N ARG A 18 8.88 0.44 -18.44
CA ARG A 18 8.19 -0.70 -17.80
C ARG A 18 9.04 -1.97 -17.67
N VAL A 19 10.36 -1.82 -17.48
CA VAL A 19 11.30 -2.93 -17.24
C VAL A 19 11.80 -2.97 -15.80
N CYS A 20 11.05 -2.37 -14.88
CA CYS A 20 11.44 -2.22 -13.47
C CYS A 20 11.66 -3.57 -12.76
N ASN A 21 10.87 -4.58 -13.13
CA ASN A 21 10.94 -5.93 -12.57
C ASN A 21 12.15 -6.74 -13.04
N LEU A 22 12.87 -6.25 -14.06
CA LEU A 22 14.00 -6.97 -14.65
C LEU A 22 15.37 -6.50 -14.15
N ASP A 23 15.41 -5.59 -13.19
CA ASP A 23 16.65 -4.94 -12.70
C ASP A 23 17.47 -4.24 -13.81
N THR A 24 16.83 -3.87 -14.90
CA THR A 24 17.46 -3.31 -16.11
C THR A 24 17.06 -1.86 -16.38
N CYS A 25 16.62 -1.12 -15.37
CA CYS A 25 16.18 0.26 -15.53
C CYS A 25 17.30 1.14 -16.10
N PRO A 26 17.19 1.66 -17.34
CA PRO A 26 18.27 2.42 -17.97
C PRO A 26 18.51 3.78 -17.32
N MET A 27 17.49 4.30 -16.59
CA MET A 27 17.59 5.59 -15.90
C MET A 27 18.14 5.46 -14.48
N GLY A 28 18.45 4.23 -14.03
CA GLY A 28 19.03 4.01 -12.70
C GLY A 28 18.06 4.21 -11.51
N ILE A 29 16.76 4.38 -11.77
CA ILE A 29 15.78 4.64 -10.71
C ILE A 29 15.41 3.36 -9.99
N CYS A 30 15.08 2.30 -10.74
CA CYS A 30 14.60 1.03 -10.20
C CYS A 30 15.56 -0.09 -10.61
N THR A 31 16.76 -0.09 -10.05
CA THR A 31 17.78 -1.11 -10.29
C THR A 31 18.79 -1.14 -9.15
N GLN A 32 19.32 -2.32 -8.86
CA GLN A 32 20.46 -2.52 -7.96
C GLN A 32 21.78 -2.63 -8.74
N ASN A 33 21.74 -2.70 -10.08
CA ASN A 33 22.95 -2.75 -10.90
C ASN A 33 23.79 -1.47 -10.73
N PRO A 34 25.05 -1.55 -10.23
CA PRO A 34 25.86 -0.37 -9.93
C PRO A 34 26.15 0.52 -11.17
N GLU A 35 26.27 -0.09 -12.34
CA GLU A 35 26.55 0.68 -13.57
C GLU A 35 25.30 1.47 -14.02
N LEU A 36 24.13 0.86 -13.96
CA LEU A 36 22.88 1.53 -14.31
C LEU A 36 22.52 2.63 -13.29
N ARG A 37 22.79 2.41 -12.00
CA ARG A 37 22.56 3.42 -10.95
C ARG A 37 23.31 4.74 -11.19
N LYS A 38 24.44 4.73 -11.87
CA LYS A 38 25.19 5.94 -12.24
C LYS A 38 24.40 6.88 -13.17
N ASN A 39 23.40 6.36 -13.86
CA ASN A 39 22.55 7.11 -14.77
C ASN A 39 21.49 7.95 -14.03
N PHE A 40 21.23 7.68 -12.75
CA PHE A 40 20.25 8.40 -11.99
C PHE A 40 20.68 9.87 -11.78
N LYS A 41 19.83 10.79 -12.24
CA LYS A 41 20.05 12.24 -12.18
C LYS A 41 18.92 12.99 -11.48
N GLY A 42 18.01 12.25 -10.83
CA GLY A 42 16.91 12.84 -10.07
C GLY A 42 17.42 13.72 -8.92
N LYS A 43 16.63 14.73 -8.60
CA LYS A 43 16.90 15.67 -7.50
C LYS A 43 15.58 15.98 -6.78
N PRO A 44 15.60 16.15 -5.45
CA PRO A 44 14.40 16.52 -4.70
C PRO A 44 13.72 17.79 -5.23
N GLU A 45 14.51 18.73 -5.75
CA GLU A 45 14.01 19.99 -6.29
C GLU A 45 13.09 19.78 -7.50
N TYR A 46 13.29 18.73 -8.28
CA TYR A 46 12.42 18.43 -9.42
C TYR A 46 11.01 18.06 -8.97
N ILE A 47 10.91 17.26 -7.89
CA ILE A 47 9.60 16.92 -7.29
C ILE A 47 8.95 18.17 -6.68
N ILE A 48 9.72 18.97 -5.93
CA ILE A 48 9.22 20.22 -5.33
C ILE A 48 8.67 21.15 -6.41
N ASN A 49 9.43 21.39 -7.47
CA ASN A 49 9.00 22.24 -8.58
C ASN A 49 7.77 21.68 -9.28
N TYR A 50 7.75 20.38 -9.57
CA TYR A 50 6.61 19.72 -10.19
C TYR A 50 5.34 19.90 -9.36
N LEU A 51 5.40 19.64 -8.06
CA LEU A 51 4.23 19.78 -7.16
C LEU A 51 3.81 21.25 -7.02
N THR A 52 4.75 22.17 -7.05
CA THR A 52 4.46 23.62 -7.05
C THR A 52 3.69 24.01 -8.31
N PHE A 53 4.13 23.55 -9.48
CA PHE A 53 3.43 23.81 -10.74
C PHE A 53 2.03 23.22 -10.76
N VAL A 54 1.87 21.98 -10.26
CA VAL A 54 0.53 21.35 -10.12
C VAL A 54 -0.36 22.19 -9.20
N ALA A 55 0.17 22.68 -8.10
CA ALA A 55 -0.59 23.52 -7.17
C ALA A 55 -1.00 24.85 -7.80
N GLU A 56 -0.12 25.48 -8.56
CA GLU A 56 -0.45 26.74 -9.28
C GLU A 56 -1.50 26.50 -10.37
N GLU A 57 -1.38 25.43 -11.15
CA GLU A 57 -2.41 25.08 -12.15
C GLU A 57 -3.76 24.82 -11.48
N LEU A 58 -3.78 24.10 -10.36
CA LEU A 58 -5.00 23.88 -9.59
C LEU A 58 -5.63 25.20 -9.12
N ARG A 59 -4.81 26.12 -8.62
CA ARG A 59 -5.29 27.47 -8.21
C ARG A 59 -5.93 28.23 -9.36
N GLU A 60 -5.38 28.14 -10.57
CA GLU A 60 -6.00 28.74 -11.76
C GLU A 60 -7.39 28.16 -12.06
N TYR A 61 -7.54 26.84 -11.99
CA TYR A 61 -8.85 26.19 -12.15
C TYR A 61 -9.82 26.60 -11.06
N MET A 62 -9.38 26.62 -9.80
CA MET A 62 -10.21 27.05 -8.68
C MET A 62 -10.69 28.51 -8.87
N ALA A 63 -9.82 29.39 -9.31
CA ALA A 63 -10.18 30.79 -9.60
C ALA A 63 -11.24 30.90 -10.70
N LYS A 64 -11.10 30.11 -11.79
CA LYS A 64 -12.09 30.06 -12.87
C LYS A 64 -13.44 29.50 -12.41
N LEU A 65 -13.46 28.61 -11.44
CA LEU A 65 -14.66 28.01 -10.85
C LEU A 65 -15.26 28.88 -9.73
N GLY A 66 -14.57 29.96 -9.31
CA GLY A 66 -15.01 30.80 -8.20
C GLY A 66 -14.86 30.17 -6.82
N VAL A 67 -13.99 29.16 -6.67
CA VAL A 67 -13.74 28.41 -5.45
C VAL A 67 -12.42 28.89 -4.81
N ARG A 68 -12.41 29.12 -3.50
CA ARG A 68 -11.25 29.70 -2.80
C ARG A 68 -10.38 28.68 -2.08
N THR A 69 -10.98 27.60 -1.61
CA THR A 69 -10.30 26.55 -0.85
C THR A 69 -10.51 25.18 -1.48
N ILE A 70 -9.59 24.27 -1.21
CA ILE A 70 -9.72 22.87 -1.63
C ILE A 70 -10.97 22.23 -1.01
N ASP A 71 -11.26 22.53 0.25
CA ASP A 71 -12.40 21.99 0.98
C ASP A 71 -13.75 22.43 0.33
N GLU A 72 -13.81 23.66 -0.20
CA GLU A 72 -14.96 24.12 -0.99
C GLU A 72 -15.11 23.38 -2.34
N LEU A 73 -14.00 22.84 -2.88
CA LEU A 73 -14.00 22.13 -4.16
C LEU A 73 -14.31 20.63 -4.02
N VAL A 74 -13.91 20.03 -2.89
CA VAL A 74 -14.12 18.60 -2.66
C VAL A 74 -15.61 18.26 -2.66
N GLY A 75 -15.98 17.21 -3.42
CA GLY A 75 -17.37 16.76 -3.51
C GLY A 75 -18.28 17.59 -4.44
N ARG A 76 -17.78 18.65 -5.10
CA ARG A 76 -18.55 19.51 -6.01
C ARG A 76 -18.78 18.83 -7.36
N THR A 77 -19.52 17.72 -7.35
CA THR A 77 -19.89 17.00 -8.58
C THR A 77 -20.83 17.80 -9.48
N ASP A 78 -21.52 18.81 -8.95
CA ASP A 78 -22.32 19.78 -9.70
C ASP A 78 -21.49 20.61 -10.70
N LEU A 79 -20.19 20.72 -10.50
CA LEU A 79 -19.25 21.37 -11.42
C LEU A 79 -18.79 20.43 -12.54
N LEU A 80 -19.18 19.17 -12.53
CA LEU A 80 -18.79 18.17 -13.52
C LEU A 80 -19.91 17.90 -14.51
N LYS A 81 -19.54 17.64 -15.75
CA LYS A 81 -20.46 17.24 -16.82
C LYS A 81 -19.89 16.04 -17.57
N VAL A 82 -20.73 15.03 -17.76
CA VAL A 82 -20.38 13.90 -18.62
C VAL A 82 -20.14 14.37 -20.04
N LYS A 83 -18.97 14.09 -20.59
CA LYS A 83 -18.65 14.41 -21.98
C LYS A 83 -19.45 13.49 -22.90
N PRO A 84 -20.17 14.02 -23.92
CA PRO A 84 -20.85 13.18 -24.89
C PRO A 84 -19.89 12.19 -25.55
N ALA A 85 -20.29 10.93 -25.61
CA ALA A 85 -19.55 9.88 -26.28
C ALA A 85 -20.14 9.58 -27.66
N ALA A 86 -19.32 9.13 -28.59
CA ALA A 86 -19.78 8.74 -29.92
C ALA A 86 -20.82 7.60 -29.81
N PRO A 87 -21.96 7.68 -30.50
CA PRO A 87 -22.99 6.65 -30.49
C PRO A 87 -22.39 5.27 -30.83
N GLY A 88 -22.76 4.23 -30.07
CA GLY A 88 -22.26 2.87 -30.26
C GLY A 88 -20.85 2.58 -29.74
N SER A 89 -20.12 3.58 -29.25
CA SER A 89 -18.82 3.37 -28.61
C SER A 89 -18.96 2.70 -27.23
N ARG A 90 -17.85 2.11 -26.72
CA ARG A 90 -17.85 1.58 -25.35
C ARG A 90 -18.15 2.67 -24.32
N ALA A 91 -17.67 3.88 -24.52
CA ALA A 91 -17.90 5.00 -23.63
C ALA A 91 -19.38 5.41 -23.56
N SER A 92 -20.17 5.24 -24.65
CA SER A 92 -21.62 5.54 -24.64
C SER A 92 -22.46 4.57 -23.78
N LYS A 93 -21.84 3.46 -23.35
CA LYS A 93 -22.48 2.44 -22.46
C LYS A 93 -22.15 2.64 -20.99
N MET A 94 -21.34 3.64 -20.69
CA MET A 94 -20.94 3.92 -19.29
C MET A 94 -21.99 4.82 -18.64
N ASP A 95 -22.49 4.36 -17.51
CA ASP A 95 -23.28 5.14 -16.58
C ASP A 95 -22.37 5.70 -15.48
N LEU A 96 -22.30 7.01 -15.37
CA LEU A 96 -21.48 7.72 -14.37
C LEU A 96 -22.34 8.36 -13.27
N ASP A 97 -23.63 8.15 -13.25
CA ASP A 97 -24.54 8.80 -12.30
C ASP A 97 -24.17 8.46 -10.85
N CYS A 98 -23.77 7.21 -10.59
CA CYS A 98 -23.34 6.80 -9.25
C CYS A 98 -22.05 7.53 -8.75
N ILE A 99 -21.18 7.98 -9.67
CA ILE A 99 -19.97 8.74 -9.32
C ILE A 99 -20.29 10.22 -9.19
N LEU A 100 -21.25 10.73 -9.98
CA LEU A 100 -21.64 12.13 -10.00
C LEU A 100 -22.72 12.47 -8.97
N HIS A 101 -23.30 11.45 -8.33
CA HIS A 101 -24.25 11.65 -7.24
C HIS A 101 -23.63 12.51 -6.14
N ASN A 102 -24.32 13.57 -5.74
CA ASN A 102 -23.85 14.45 -4.67
C ASN A 102 -24.74 14.27 -3.42
N PRO A 103 -24.30 13.55 -2.41
CA PRO A 103 -25.09 13.32 -1.21
C PRO A 103 -25.31 14.60 -0.39
N ALA A 104 -24.53 15.66 -0.61
CA ALA A 104 -24.73 16.95 0.07
C ALA A 104 -25.97 17.70 -0.41
N ILE A 105 -26.51 17.40 -1.59
CA ILE A 105 -27.76 17.96 -2.07
C ILE A 105 -28.92 17.46 -1.21
N GLU A 106 -28.89 16.20 -0.81
CA GLU A 106 -29.93 15.55 0.00
C GLU A 106 -29.75 15.83 1.49
N ASN A 107 -28.52 16.10 1.91
CA ASN A 107 -28.18 16.36 3.30
C ASN A 107 -27.21 17.53 3.42
N SER A 108 -27.71 18.70 3.78
CA SER A 108 -26.90 19.92 3.93
C SER A 108 -25.83 19.87 5.03
N ASN A 109 -25.85 18.84 5.88
CA ASN A 109 -24.84 18.63 6.93
C ASN A 109 -23.62 17.85 6.45
N VAL A 110 -23.60 17.40 5.19
CA VAL A 110 -22.43 16.73 4.60
C VAL A 110 -21.35 17.77 4.28
N HIS A 111 -20.29 17.78 5.05
CA HIS A 111 -19.12 18.64 4.86
C HIS A 111 -17.87 17.98 5.44
N PHE A 112 -16.71 18.51 5.08
CA PHE A 112 -15.45 18.05 5.66
C PHE A 112 -15.38 18.45 7.15
N VAL A 113 -15.17 17.48 8.03
CA VAL A 113 -14.95 17.68 9.46
C VAL A 113 -13.54 17.20 9.79
N LYS A 114 -12.64 18.15 10.09
CA LYS A 114 -11.22 17.87 10.32
C LYS A 114 -10.98 16.97 11.53
N GLU A 115 -11.82 17.08 12.53
CA GLU A 115 -11.77 16.36 13.80
C GLU A 115 -12.34 14.94 13.68
N ASP A 116 -13.12 14.67 12.63
CA ASP A 116 -13.71 13.36 12.39
C ASP A 116 -12.67 12.44 11.75
N THR A 117 -12.11 11.56 12.56
CA THR A 117 -11.07 10.62 12.12
C THR A 117 -11.70 9.29 11.71
N TYR A 118 -11.22 8.74 10.59
CA TYR A 118 -11.64 7.43 10.15
C TYR A 118 -11.19 6.35 11.14
N ASP A 119 -12.13 5.55 11.61
CA ASP A 119 -11.82 4.38 12.42
C ASP A 119 -11.45 3.19 11.52
N PHE A 120 -10.21 2.77 11.59
CA PHE A 120 -9.70 1.63 10.83
C PHE A 120 -10.06 0.28 11.45
N HIS A 121 -10.72 0.26 12.60
CA HIS A 121 -11.09 -0.96 13.33
C HIS A 121 -9.90 -1.91 13.54
N LEU A 122 -8.76 -1.38 13.93
CA LEU A 122 -7.51 -2.14 14.09
C LEU A 122 -7.63 -3.27 15.10
N GLU A 123 -8.54 -3.15 16.06
CA GLU A 123 -8.88 -4.21 17.03
C GLU A 123 -9.38 -5.49 16.35
N ASN A 124 -9.85 -5.39 15.10
CA ASN A 124 -10.34 -6.51 14.30
C ASN A 124 -9.24 -7.27 13.54
N THR A 125 -8.02 -6.75 13.49
CA THR A 125 -6.89 -7.40 12.83
C THR A 125 -6.44 -8.68 13.54
N LEU A 126 -5.84 -9.62 12.82
CA LEU A 126 -5.26 -10.84 13.40
C LEU A 126 -4.10 -10.52 14.36
N ASP A 127 -3.34 -9.47 14.11
CA ASP A 127 -2.34 -8.99 15.05
C ASP A 127 -2.95 -8.75 16.44
N MET A 128 -4.05 -8.00 16.50
CA MET A 128 -4.72 -7.66 17.76
C MET A 128 -5.48 -8.85 18.36
N LYS A 129 -6.15 -9.64 17.52
CA LYS A 129 -6.96 -10.78 17.98
C LYS A 129 -6.13 -11.97 18.42
N VAL A 130 -4.97 -12.20 17.76
CA VAL A 130 -4.16 -13.40 17.96
C VAL A 130 -2.77 -13.06 18.50
N LEU A 131 -1.93 -12.33 17.74
CA LEU A 131 -0.51 -12.16 18.12
C LEU A 131 -0.36 -11.44 19.44
N MET A 132 -1.06 -10.32 19.63
CA MET A 132 -1.02 -9.52 20.87
C MET A 132 -1.55 -10.27 22.10
N LYS A 133 -2.42 -11.27 21.89
CA LYS A 133 -2.98 -12.06 22.99
C LYS A 133 -2.18 -13.32 23.31
N LYS A 134 -1.58 -13.93 22.30
CA LYS A 134 -0.87 -15.21 22.45
C LYS A 134 0.59 -15.04 22.80
N PHE A 135 1.25 -14.04 22.25
CA PHE A 135 2.65 -13.76 22.55
C PHE A 135 2.81 -12.87 23.79
N LYS A 136 3.73 -13.27 24.66
CA LYS A 136 4.15 -12.45 25.83
C LYS A 136 5.36 -11.61 25.44
N LEU A 137 5.12 -10.36 25.08
CA LEU A 137 6.20 -9.40 24.76
C LEU A 137 7.22 -9.18 25.89
N SER A 138 6.91 -9.52 27.14
CA SER A 138 7.85 -9.44 28.27
C SER A 138 8.86 -10.59 28.29
N SER A 139 8.61 -11.68 27.57
CA SER A 139 9.49 -12.86 27.53
C SER A 139 10.37 -12.82 26.29
N LYS A 140 11.65 -13.12 26.49
CA LYS A 140 12.63 -13.35 25.40
C LYS A 140 12.79 -14.83 25.06
N ASN A 141 12.01 -15.70 25.67
CA ASN A 141 12.00 -17.12 25.31
C ASN A 141 11.23 -17.31 23.99
N ALA A 142 11.65 -18.30 23.21
CA ALA A 142 10.96 -18.65 21.97
C ALA A 142 9.49 -19.01 22.22
N GLN A 143 8.60 -18.45 21.43
CA GLN A 143 7.16 -18.66 21.50
C GLN A 143 6.65 -18.90 20.08
N SER A 144 5.64 -19.75 19.94
CA SER A 144 5.02 -19.99 18.64
C SER A 144 3.50 -20.02 18.74
N VAL A 145 2.83 -19.71 17.63
CA VAL A 145 1.41 -19.81 17.45
C VAL A 145 1.12 -20.33 16.05
N THR A 146 0.08 -21.15 15.92
CA THR A 146 -0.46 -21.59 14.61
C THR A 146 -1.82 -20.94 14.40
N LEU A 147 -2.05 -20.38 13.19
CA LEU A 147 -3.29 -19.70 12.84
C LEU A 147 -3.56 -19.77 11.35
N ASP A 148 -4.83 -19.69 10.99
CA ASP A 148 -5.24 -19.50 9.60
C ASP A 148 -5.19 -18.03 9.23
N VAL A 149 -4.77 -17.76 7.99
CA VAL A 149 -4.74 -16.41 7.40
C VAL A 149 -5.50 -16.38 6.08
N SER A 150 -6.12 -15.27 5.79
CA SER A 150 -6.81 -15.05 4.52
C SER A 150 -6.27 -13.82 3.81
N ASN A 151 -6.53 -13.70 2.52
CA ASN A 151 -6.10 -12.54 1.73
C ASN A 151 -6.73 -11.21 2.18
N THR A 152 -7.72 -11.23 3.05
CA THR A 152 -8.29 -10.04 3.67
C THR A 152 -7.52 -9.57 4.90
N ASP A 153 -6.63 -10.41 5.46
CA ASP A 153 -5.76 -10.07 6.59
C ASP A 153 -4.54 -9.28 6.11
N ARG A 154 -4.77 -8.04 5.73
CA ARG A 154 -3.75 -7.16 5.16
C ARG A 154 -2.77 -6.69 6.23
N ALA A 155 -1.50 -6.51 5.83
CA ALA A 155 -0.42 -6.03 6.69
C ALA A 155 -0.23 -6.84 7.99
N PHE A 156 -0.56 -8.15 7.96
CA PHE A 156 -0.39 -9.05 9.09
C PHE A 156 1.06 -9.05 9.59
N GLY A 157 1.24 -8.93 10.90
CA GLY A 157 2.54 -8.84 11.56
C GLY A 157 3.04 -7.41 11.78
N ALA A 158 2.46 -6.40 11.10
CA ALA A 158 2.95 -5.02 11.19
C ALA A 158 2.69 -4.37 12.56
N ILE A 159 1.50 -4.57 13.14
CA ILE A 159 1.14 -4.03 14.46
C ILE A 159 1.99 -4.70 15.54
N PHE A 160 2.05 -6.02 15.56
CA PHE A 160 2.85 -6.76 16.53
C PHE A 160 4.33 -6.44 16.39
N GLY A 161 4.84 -6.34 15.15
CA GLY A 161 6.19 -5.91 14.84
C GLY A 161 6.53 -4.52 15.38
N SER A 162 5.58 -3.58 15.32
CA SER A 162 5.77 -2.25 15.90
C SER A 162 5.92 -2.29 17.42
N GLU A 163 5.18 -3.15 18.12
CA GLU A 163 5.32 -3.33 19.56
C GLU A 163 6.66 -3.98 19.96
N ILE A 164 7.16 -4.92 19.14
CA ILE A 164 8.51 -5.46 19.30
C ILE A 164 9.53 -4.33 19.18
N THR A 165 9.44 -3.52 18.13
CA THR A 165 10.38 -2.42 17.88
C THR A 165 10.34 -1.38 19.00
N ARG A 166 9.17 -0.99 19.47
CA ARG A 166 9.04 -0.06 20.62
C ARG A 166 9.72 -0.57 21.87
N LYS A 167 9.68 -1.87 22.10
CA LYS A 167 10.22 -2.46 23.33
C LYS A 167 11.68 -2.85 23.24
N TYR A 168 12.11 -3.36 22.10
CA TYR A 168 13.42 -4.02 21.96
C TYR A 168 14.31 -3.42 20.86
N GLY A 169 13.77 -2.50 20.02
CA GLY A 169 14.49 -2.05 18.84
C GLY A 169 14.86 -3.25 17.95
N ASN A 170 16.12 -3.35 17.57
CA ASN A 170 16.66 -4.45 16.76
C ASN A 170 17.48 -5.48 17.59
N SER A 171 17.25 -5.55 18.91
CA SER A 171 18.12 -6.35 19.80
C SER A 171 17.70 -7.80 19.97
N LEU A 172 16.56 -8.23 19.44
CA LEU A 172 16.10 -9.60 19.54
C LEU A 172 16.80 -10.50 18.53
N PRO A 173 17.20 -11.73 18.93
CA PRO A 173 17.59 -12.76 17.97
C PRO A 173 16.38 -13.25 17.16
N ASP A 174 16.63 -13.97 16.07
CA ASP A 174 15.57 -14.58 15.26
C ASP A 174 14.74 -15.58 16.06
N ASP A 175 13.52 -15.82 15.56
CA ASP A 175 12.63 -16.89 16.03
C ASP A 175 12.19 -16.78 17.51
N ILE A 176 12.20 -15.58 18.09
CA ILE A 176 11.62 -15.37 19.44
C ILE A 176 10.10 -15.48 19.36
N TYR A 177 9.48 -14.89 18.33
CA TYR A 177 8.05 -14.98 18.07
C TYR A 177 7.83 -15.58 16.69
N THR A 178 7.31 -16.79 16.62
CA THR A 178 7.06 -17.49 15.36
C THR A 178 5.56 -17.69 15.15
N ALA A 179 5.01 -17.11 14.08
CA ALA A 179 3.64 -17.36 13.64
C ALA A 179 3.66 -18.36 12.48
N HIS A 180 3.14 -19.57 12.71
CA HIS A 180 2.92 -20.56 11.67
C HIS A 180 1.54 -20.31 11.05
N CYS A 181 1.52 -19.80 9.84
CA CYS A 181 0.33 -19.39 9.12
C CYS A 181 -0.04 -20.42 8.06
N VAL A 182 -1.33 -20.67 7.88
CA VAL A 182 -1.87 -21.54 6.83
C VAL A 182 -2.93 -20.76 6.06
N GLY A 183 -2.86 -20.75 4.73
CA GLY A 183 -3.84 -20.07 3.88
C GLY A 183 -3.23 -19.08 2.91
N ALA A 184 -3.93 -17.96 2.67
CA ALA A 184 -3.47 -16.92 1.75
C ALA A 184 -3.05 -15.66 2.52
N GLY A 185 -1.78 -15.29 2.44
CA GLY A 185 -1.28 -14.04 3.02
C GLY A 185 -1.87 -12.83 2.29
N GLY A 186 -2.41 -11.88 3.04
CA GLY A 186 -2.97 -10.65 2.49
C GLY A 186 -1.90 -9.69 1.96
N GLN A 187 -2.34 -8.66 1.27
CA GLN A 187 -1.43 -7.61 0.78
C GLN A 187 -0.58 -7.03 1.92
N SER A 188 0.72 -6.85 1.66
CA SER A 188 1.70 -6.37 2.64
C SER A 188 1.89 -7.32 3.84
N PHE A 189 1.69 -8.62 3.67
CA PHE A 189 1.99 -9.64 4.68
C PHE A 189 3.45 -9.51 5.16
N GLY A 190 3.66 -9.39 6.45
CA GLY A 190 4.99 -9.20 7.03
C GLY A 190 5.62 -7.85 6.76
N ALA A 191 4.85 -6.82 6.42
CA ALA A 191 5.38 -5.47 6.21
C ALA A 191 6.06 -4.94 7.49
N PHE A 192 7.26 -4.41 7.33
CA PHE A 192 8.07 -3.76 8.37
C PHE A 192 8.42 -4.62 9.58
N ILE A 193 8.27 -5.94 9.52
CA ILE A 193 8.55 -6.78 10.69
C ILE A 193 10.04 -6.72 11.08
N PRO A 194 10.33 -6.54 12.39
CA PRO A 194 11.68 -6.41 12.92
C PRO A 194 12.29 -7.76 13.29
N ASN A 195 13.55 -7.73 13.68
CA ASN A 195 14.21 -8.87 14.32
C ASN A 195 13.35 -9.47 15.44
N GLY A 196 13.41 -10.79 15.58
CA GLY A 196 12.65 -11.54 16.58
C GLY A 196 11.31 -12.06 16.12
N LEU A 197 10.71 -11.50 15.03
CA LEU A 197 9.45 -11.99 14.48
C LEU A 197 9.67 -12.81 13.21
N THR A 198 9.18 -14.04 13.23
CA THR A 198 9.20 -14.97 12.10
C THR A 198 7.77 -15.30 11.69
N LEU A 199 7.47 -15.10 10.42
CA LEU A 199 6.21 -15.51 9.79
C LEU A 199 6.47 -16.67 8.83
N ASP A 200 5.90 -17.82 9.12
CA ASP A 200 6.07 -19.07 8.35
C ASP A 200 4.72 -19.43 7.72
N LEU A 201 4.56 -19.14 6.42
CA LEU A 201 3.32 -19.30 5.68
C LEU A 201 3.34 -20.56 4.82
N VAL A 202 2.38 -21.45 5.05
CA VAL A 202 2.04 -22.53 4.13
C VAL A 202 0.86 -22.09 3.29
N GLY A 203 1.13 -21.69 2.05
CA GLY A 203 0.14 -21.13 1.14
C GLY A 203 0.77 -20.21 0.10
N ASP A 204 0.05 -19.18 -0.29
CA ASP A 204 0.47 -18.12 -1.20
C ASP A 204 0.33 -16.74 -0.54
N CYS A 205 0.79 -15.70 -1.19
CA CYS A 205 0.74 -14.35 -0.65
C CYS A 205 0.48 -13.32 -1.75
N ASN A 206 -0.32 -12.31 -1.42
CA ASN A 206 -0.56 -11.16 -2.28
C ASN A 206 0.66 -10.22 -2.33
N ASP A 207 0.53 -9.15 -3.11
CA ASP A 207 1.58 -8.17 -3.38
C ASP A 207 2.16 -7.52 -2.11
N TYR A 208 3.39 -7.05 -2.23
CA TYR A 208 4.15 -6.33 -1.19
C TYR A 208 4.46 -7.17 0.05
N MET A 209 4.56 -8.48 -0.08
CA MET A 209 5.06 -9.30 1.02
C MET A 209 6.44 -8.80 1.47
N GLY A 210 6.60 -8.62 2.78
CA GLY A 210 7.86 -8.13 3.36
C GLY A 210 8.21 -6.70 2.98
N LYS A 211 7.24 -5.87 2.58
CA LYS A 211 7.49 -4.45 2.30
C LYS A 211 8.21 -3.79 3.48
N GLY A 212 9.40 -3.19 3.21
CA GLY A 212 10.19 -2.54 4.26
C GLY A 212 10.66 -3.50 5.36
N LEU A 213 10.86 -4.78 5.07
CA LEU A 213 11.35 -5.80 6.00
C LEU A 213 12.59 -5.28 6.76
N SER A 214 12.51 -5.26 8.08
CA SER A 214 13.48 -4.58 8.93
C SER A 214 14.21 -5.55 9.89
N GLY A 215 14.55 -6.75 9.41
CA GLY A 215 15.30 -7.76 10.17
C GLY A 215 14.49 -8.99 10.57
N GLY A 216 13.17 -8.99 10.37
CA GLY A 216 12.32 -10.16 10.56
C GLY A 216 12.54 -11.25 9.52
N LYS A 217 11.98 -12.41 9.74
CA LYS A 217 12.07 -13.56 8.84
C LYS A 217 10.70 -13.90 8.27
N ILE A 218 10.63 -14.09 6.95
CA ILE A 218 9.41 -14.59 6.27
C ILE A 218 9.79 -15.84 5.49
N VAL A 219 9.03 -16.90 5.68
CA VAL A 219 9.15 -18.14 4.93
C VAL A 219 7.79 -18.41 4.27
N VAL A 220 7.77 -18.61 2.97
CA VAL A 220 6.55 -18.99 2.23
C VAL A 220 6.80 -20.28 1.48
N ARG A 221 5.91 -21.23 1.62
CA ARG A 221 5.97 -22.50 0.92
C ARG A 221 4.56 -22.99 0.53
N PRO A 222 4.39 -23.54 -0.65
CA PRO A 222 3.11 -24.13 -1.02
C PRO A 222 2.79 -25.36 -0.15
N PRO A 223 1.52 -25.72 0.00
CA PRO A 223 1.11 -26.97 0.63
C PRO A 223 1.79 -28.19 0.02
N LYS A 224 1.93 -29.28 0.79
CA LYS A 224 2.66 -30.48 0.33
C LYS A 224 1.95 -31.23 -0.79
N ASP A 225 0.64 -31.17 -0.81
CA ASP A 225 -0.29 -31.93 -1.66
C ASP A 225 -0.75 -31.17 -2.91
N VAL A 226 -0.04 -30.09 -3.30
CA VAL A 226 -0.36 -29.38 -4.54
C VAL A 226 -0.06 -30.23 -5.77
N THR A 227 -0.93 -30.10 -6.78
CA THR A 227 -0.85 -30.87 -8.03
C THR A 227 -0.16 -30.11 -9.16
N TYR A 228 0.10 -28.81 -8.99
CA TYR A 228 0.80 -27.96 -9.97
C TYR A 228 2.32 -28.03 -9.81
N ASP A 229 3.06 -27.73 -10.86
CA ASP A 229 4.49 -27.56 -10.80
C ASP A 229 4.85 -26.26 -10.05
N ARG A 230 5.55 -26.39 -8.95
CA ARG A 230 5.92 -25.26 -8.10
C ARG A 230 6.90 -24.30 -8.72
N SER A 231 7.69 -24.75 -9.70
CA SER A 231 8.64 -23.92 -10.43
C SER A 231 7.99 -23.03 -11.50
N GLU A 232 6.77 -23.39 -11.91
CA GLU A 232 6.02 -22.67 -12.93
C GLU A 232 4.88 -21.79 -12.37
N ASN A 233 4.71 -21.77 -11.04
CA ASN A 233 3.63 -21.05 -10.40
C ASN A 233 4.14 -20.01 -9.42
N ILE A 234 3.59 -18.80 -9.52
CA ILE A 234 3.89 -17.70 -8.61
C ILE A 234 3.13 -17.92 -7.30
N VAL A 235 3.83 -17.96 -6.17
CA VAL A 235 3.25 -18.06 -4.83
C VAL A 235 3.38 -16.77 -4.03
N ILE A 236 4.09 -15.79 -4.56
CA ILE A 236 4.33 -14.48 -3.95
C ILE A 236 4.15 -13.41 -5.02
N GLY A 237 3.34 -12.39 -4.73
CA GLY A 237 3.14 -11.22 -5.58
C GLY A 237 4.08 -10.06 -5.29
#